data_983f1ea9777c70b862f85e1298fd4daf
#
_entry.id   983f1ea9777c70b862f85e1298fd4daf
#
_cell.length_a   1.000
_cell.length_b   1.000
_cell.length_c   1.000
_cell.angle_alpha   90.00
_cell.angle_beta   90.00
_cell.angle_gamma   90.00
#
_symmetry.space_group_name_H-M   'P 1'
#
loop_
_entity.id
_entity.type
_entity.pdbx_description
1 polymer ?
#
loop_
_entity_poly.entity_id
_entity_poly.type
_entity_poly.pdbx_seq_one_letter_code
_entity_poly.pdbx_strand_id
1 'polypeptide(L)'
;MGYKQITDRKLNRAIIYLACVLCIITLGISVFTIEQAGIIDINCPIHYFTGLNCPACGATRLVISILNHQFYQAFRWNPLIFLSIPYYIIALVGSGIGYTLKGRAPEWLGKSLVIYAIIMVIFMVLRNLSLIHISEPTRPY
;
A
#
# COMPACT_ATOMS: atom_id res chain seq x y z
N MET A 1 -12.77 9.20 40.46
CA MET A 1 -12.90 7.85 39.80
C MET A 1 -12.95 7.90 38.29
N GLY A 2 -13.41 8.96 37.61
CA GLY A 2 -13.56 9.04 36.17
C GLY A 2 -12.25 9.12 35.31
N TYR A 3 -11.22 9.80 35.83
CA TYR A 3 -9.99 10.03 35.07
C TYR A 3 -9.23 8.72 34.73
N LYS A 4 -9.13 7.82 35.70
CA LYS A 4 -8.45 6.50 35.49
C LYS A 4 -9.15 5.65 34.44
N GLN A 5 -10.47 5.61 34.43
CA GLN A 5 -11.25 4.87 33.42
C GLN A 5 -11.09 5.40 31.99
N ILE A 6 -10.96 6.73 31.84
CA ILE A 6 -10.76 7.36 30.53
C ILE A 6 -9.36 7.04 30.00
N THR A 7 -8.35 7.05 30.86
CA THR A 7 -6.97 6.70 30.49
C THR A 7 -6.85 5.23 30.10
N ASP A 8 -7.47 4.33 30.84
CA ASP A 8 -7.46 2.90 30.56
C ASP A 8 -8.14 2.57 29.21
N ARG A 9 -9.25 3.24 28.89
CA ARG A 9 -9.90 3.06 27.58
C ARG A 9 -9.04 3.55 26.40
N LYS A 10 -8.33 4.66 26.57
CA LYS A 10 -7.41 5.18 25.53
C LYS A 10 -6.23 4.23 25.35
N LEU A 11 -5.67 3.74 26.44
CA LEU A 11 -4.55 2.80 26.41
C LEU A 11 -4.94 1.48 25.71
N ASN A 12 -6.11 0.93 26.05
CA ASN A 12 -6.60 -0.29 25.40
C ASN A 12 -6.81 -0.11 23.90
N ARG A 13 -7.35 1.05 23.46
CA ARG A 13 -7.49 1.35 22.03
C ARG A 13 -6.13 1.47 21.33
N ALA A 14 -5.15 2.10 21.97
CA ALA A 14 -3.79 2.20 21.43
C ALA A 14 -3.16 0.81 21.27
N ILE A 15 -3.30 -0.05 22.27
CA ILE A 15 -2.78 -1.43 22.23
C ILE A 15 -3.44 -2.22 21.10
N ILE A 16 -4.76 -2.16 20.96
CA ILE A 16 -5.50 -2.84 19.89
C ILE A 16 -5.03 -2.34 18.51
N TYR A 17 -4.92 -1.01 18.35
CA TYR A 17 -4.46 -0.44 17.09
C TYR A 17 -3.04 -0.90 16.73
N LEU A 18 -2.10 -0.84 17.68
CA LEU A 18 -0.73 -1.32 17.49
C LEU A 18 -0.68 -2.81 17.17
N ALA A 19 -1.47 -3.63 17.87
CA ALA A 19 -1.56 -5.06 17.60
C ALA A 19 -2.06 -5.35 16.18
N CYS A 20 -3.09 -4.63 15.70
CA CYS A 20 -3.58 -4.75 14.33
C CYS A 20 -2.53 -4.33 13.30
N VAL A 21 -1.82 -3.22 13.53
CA VAL A 21 -0.74 -2.75 12.64
C VAL A 21 0.38 -3.78 12.58
N LEU A 22 0.83 -4.30 13.73
CA LEU A 22 1.86 -5.34 13.78
C LEU A 22 1.42 -6.62 13.07
N CYS A 23 0.17 -7.04 13.24
CA CYS A 23 -0.38 -8.19 12.53
C CYS A 23 -0.36 -8.00 11.01
N ILE A 24 -0.76 -6.85 10.51
CA ILE A 24 -0.72 -6.53 9.08
C ILE A 24 0.72 -6.52 8.56
N ILE A 25 1.66 -5.93 9.30
CA ILE A 25 3.08 -5.90 8.92
C ILE A 25 3.66 -7.31 8.88
N THR A 26 3.40 -8.15 9.89
CA THR A 26 3.90 -9.53 9.92
C THR A 26 3.33 -10.37 8.78
N LEU A 27 2.04 -10.23 8.48
CA LEU A 27 1.41 -10.87 7.33
C LEU A 27 2.05 -10.41 6.01
N GLY A 28 2.27 -9.10 5.84
CA GLY A 28 2.91 -8.53 4.65
C GLY A 28 4.33 -9.07 4.46
N ILE A 29 5.13 -9.12 5.53
CA ILE A 29 6.49 -9.68 5.49
C ILE A 29 6.44 -11.17 5.16
N SER A 30 5.51 -11.94 5.74
CA SER A 30 5.37 -13.37 5.47
C SER A 30 5.04 -13.65 4.00
N VAL A 31 4.08 -12.92 3.44
CA VAL A 31 3.73 -13.04 2.02
C VAL A 31 4.93 -12.67 1.13
N PHE A 32 5.61 -11.58 1.46
CA PHE A 32 6.80 -11.13 0.72
C PHE A 32 7.94 -12.16 0.75
N THR A 33 8.20 -12.78 1.90
CA THR A 33 9.25 -13.81 2.01
C THR A 33 8.91 -15.09 1.27
N ILE A 34 7.63 -15.49 1.27
CA ILE A 34 7.13 -16.65 0.53
C ILE A 34 7.27 -16.44 -0.99
N GLU A 35 6.95 -15.25 -1.48
CA GLU A 35 7.13 -14.87 -2.89
C GLU A 35 8.62 -14.87 -3.28
N GLN A 36 9.51 -14.32 -2.44
CA GLN A 36 10.95 -14.33 -2.68
C GLN A 36 11.56 -15.73 -2.67
N ALA A 37 11.00 -16.64 -1.87
CA ALA A 37 11.43 -18.04 -1.83
C ALA A 37 10.97 -18.86 -3.06
N GLY A 38 10.19 -18.26 -3.96
CA GLY A 38 9.66 -18.94 -5.16
C GLY A 38 8.64 -20.05 -4.86
N ILE A 39 8.11 -20.09 -3.65
CA ILE A 39 7.12 -21.09 -3.24
C ILE A 39 5.76 -20.82 -3.88
N ILE A 40 5.43 -19.54 -4.05
CA ILE A 40 4.19 -19.08 -4.71
C ILE A 40 4.57 -18.00 -5.72
N ASP A 41 4.27 -18.26 -6.99
CA ASP A 41 4.38 -17.24 -8.04
C ASP A 41 3.06 -16.46 -8.06
N ILE A 42 3.02 -15.36 -7.32
CA ILE A 42 1.84 -14.49 -7.23
C ILE A 42 1.76 -13.64 -8.49
N ASN A 43 1.36 -14.27 -9.58
CA ASN A 43 1.01 -13.53 -10.79
C ASN A 43 -0.23 -12.66 -10.52
N CYS A 44 -0.16 -11.39 -10.91
CA CYS A 44 -1.28 -10.48 -10.71
C CYS A 44 -2.55 -11.05 -11.37
N PRO A 45 -3.63 -11.35 -10.62
CA PRO A 45 -4.83 -11.92 -11.20
C PRO A 45 -5.46 -11.02 -12.27
N ILE A 46 -5.38 -9.71 -12.10
CA ILE A 46 -5.88 -8.74 -13.10
C ILE A 46 -5.10 -8.90 -14.40
N HIS A 47 -3.78 -8.99 -14.33
CA HIS A 47 -2.94 -9.19 -15.53
C HIS A 47 -3.20 -10.55 -16.18
N TYR A 48 -3.37 -11.59 -15.36
CA TYR A 48 -3.64 -12.94 -15.86
C TYR A 48 -4.99 -13.05 -16.60
N PHE A 49 -6.08 -12.45 -16.06
CA PHE A 49 -7.39 -12.57 -16.68
C PHE A 49 -7.68 -11.54 -17.77
N THR A 50 -7.10 -10.35 -17.69
CA THR A 50 -7.43 -9.23 -18.60
C THR A 50 -6.29 -8.82 -19.52
N GLY A 51 -5.06 -9.28 -19.27
CA GLY A 51 -3.86 -8.79 -19.95
C GLY A 51 -3.47 -7.35 -19.61
N LEU A 52 -4.27 -6.66 -18.75
CA LEU A 52 -4.04 -5.28 -18.37
C LEU A 52 -3.08 -5.18 -17.18
N ASN A 53 -2.23 -4.16 -17.18
CA ASN A 53 -1.40 -3.87 -16.03
C ASN A 53 -2.23 -3.28 -14.88
N CYS A 54 -2.25 -4.00 -13.76
CA CYS A 54 -2.83 -3.52 -12.50
C CYS A 54 -2.10 -2.28 -12.00
N PRO A 55 -2.78 -1.33 -11.32
CA PRO A 55 -2.14 -0.16 -10.74
C PRO A 55 -1.10 -0.49 -9.66
N ALA A 56 -1.18 -1.68 -9.06
CA ALA A 56 -0.20 -2.19 -8.09
C ALA A 56 0.92 -3.03 -8.72
N CYS A 57 0.88 -3.31 -10.04
CA CYS A 57 1.95 -4.06 -10.71
C CYS A 57 3.31 -3.37 -10.53
N GLY A 58 4.31 -4.14 -10.10
CA GLY A 58 5.65 -3.64 -9.78
C GLY A 58 5.84 -3.21 -8.32
N ALA A 59 4.83 -3.36 -7.45
CA ALA A 59 4.94 -3.01 -6.03
C ALA A 59 6.03 -3.83 -5.31
N THR A 60 6.13 -5.14 -5.56
CA THR A 60 7.18 -6.00 -4.98
C THR A 60 8.57 -5.55 -5.42
N ARG A 61 8.76 -5.31 -6.72
CA ARG A 61 10.04 -4.82 -7.27
C ARG A 61 10.40 -3.43 -6.73
N LEU A 62 9.40 -2.57 -6.52
CA LEU A 62 9.57 -1.27 -5.88
C LEU A 62 10.11 -1.43 -4.45
N VAL A 63 9.49 -2.30 -3.65
CA VAL A 63 9.94 -2.57 -2.26
C VAL A 63 11.38 -3.08 -2.24
N ILE A 64 11.71 -4.06 -3.09
CA ILE A 64 13.08 -4.59 -3.21
C ILE A 64 14.06 -3.47 -3.59
N SER A 65 13.70 -2.62 -4.54
CA SER A 65 14.56 -1.50 -4.95
C SER A 65 14.78 -0.49 -3.83
N ILE A 66 13.76 -0.22 -3.00
CA ILE A 66 13.90 0.65 -1.82
C ILE A 66 14.84 0.02 -0.79
N LEU A 67 14.67 -1.29 -0.50
CA LEU A 67 15.53 -2.01 0.45
C LEU A 67 17.00 -2.03 0.00
N ASN A 68 17.24 -2.04 -1.31
CA ASN A 68 18.57 -1.96 -1.91
C ASN A 68 19.06 -0.51 -2.11
N HIS A 69 18.39 0.49 -1.51
CA HIS A 69 18.70 1.92 -1.65
C HIS A 69 18.69 2.47 -3.09
N GLN A 70 18.01 1.77 -4.00
CA GLN A 70 17.90 2.16 -5.41
C GLN A 70 16.60 2.95 -5.65
N PHE A 71 16.49 4.15 -5.08
CA PHE A 71 15.25 4.97 -5.12
C PHE A 71 14.82 5.35 -6.54
N TYR A 72 15.75 5.62 -7.44
CA TYR A 72 15.43 5.90 -8.83
C TYR A 72 14.79 4.70 -9.53
N GLN A 73 15.30 3.51 -9.27
CA GLN A 73 14.74 2.27 -9.82
C GLN A 73 13.36 1.99 -9.21
N ALA A 74 13.18 2.21 -7.91
CA ALA A 74 11.89 2.09 -7.24
C ALA A 74 10.83 3.00 -7.86
N PHE A 75 11.18 4.27 -8.13
CA PHE A 75 10.30 5.22 -8.83
C PHE A 75 9.91 4.72 -10.24
N ARG A 76 10.85 4.13 -10.98
CA ARG A 76 10.57 3.59 -12.33
C ARG A 76 9.60 2.42 -12.34
N TRP A 77 9.63 1.56 -11.28
CA TRP A 77 8.74 0.42 -11.20
C TRP A 77 7.28 0.84 -11.00
N ASN A 78 7.02 1.73 -10.07
CA ASN A 78 5.67 2.27 -9.86
C ASN A 78 5.74 3.67 -9.23
N PRO A 79 5.71 4.74 -10.04
CA PRO A 79 5.81 6.10 -9.56
C PRO A 79 4.65 6.49 -8.64
N LEU A 80 3.43 5.96 -8.89
CA LEU A 80 2.26 6.29 -8.07
C LEU A 80 2.41 5.76 -6.65
N ILE A 81 2.78 4.49 -6.48
CA ILE A 81 2.98 3.89 -5.15
C ILE A 81 4.14 4.60 -4.45
N PHE A 82 5.25 4.85 -5.15
CA PHE A 82 6.40 5.53 -4.58
C PHE A 82 6.05 6.92 -4.02
N LEU A 83 5.34 7.74 -4.80
CA LEU A 83 4.90 9.06 -4.37
C LEU A 83 3.81 9.03 -3.29
N SER A 84 3.11 7.90 -3.16
CA SER A 84 2.07 7.71 -2.13
C SER A 84 2.62 7.30 -0.77
N ILE A 85 3.90 6.94 -0.66
CA ILE A 85 4.52 6.54 0.63
C ILE A 85 4.27 7.56 1.74
N PRO A 86 4.55 8.88 1.56
CA PRO A 86 4.28 9.87 2.60
C PRO A 86 2.80 9.97 2.97
N TYR A 87 1.89 9.79 1.99
CA TYR A 87 0.47 9.75 2.26
C TYR A 87 0.09 8.57 3.17
N TYR A 88 0.62 7.38 2.91
CA TYR A 88 0.34 6.21 3.76
C TYR A 88 0.86 6.38 5.18
N ILE A 89 2.02 7.00 5.35
CA ILE A 89 2.59 7.29 6.68
C ILE A 89 1.67 8.26 7.43
N ILE A 90 1.23 9.36 6.80
CA ILE A 90 0.34 10.34 7.41
C ILE A 90 -1.02 9.71 7.74
N ALA A 91 -1.57 8.89 6.84
CA ALA A 91 -2.82 8.19 7.04
C ALA A 91 -2.74 7.20 8.21
N LEU A 92 -1.63 6.45 8.33
CA LEU A 92 -1.39 5.51 9.42
C LEU A 92 -1.30 6.25 10.77
N VAL A 93 -0.46 7.27 10.86
CA VAL A 93 -0.30 8.04 12.09
C VAL A 93 -1.60 8.76 12.48
N GLY A 94 -2.24 9.43 11.51
CA GLY A 94 -3.48 10.16 11.73
C GLY A 94 -4.65 9.26 12.15
N SER A 95 -4.76 8.05 11.56
CA SER A 95 -5.78 7.07 11.97
C SER A 95 -5.51 6.54 13.38
N GLY A 96 -4.26 6.29 13.74
CA GLY A 96 -3.86 5.86 15.09
C GLY A 96 -4.22 6.91 16.15
N ILE A 97 -3.87 8.17 15.93
CA ILE A 97 -4.22 9.27 16.84
C ILE A 97 -5.74 9.45 16.93
N GLY A 98 -6.45 9.41 15.80
CA GLY A 98 -7.91 9.56 15.77
C GLY A 98 -8.61 8.43 16.54
N TYR A 99 -8.19 7.20 16.33
CA TYR A 99 -8.76 6.04 17.00
C TYR A 99 -8.48 6.03 18.51
N THR A 100 -7.27 6.37 18.93
CA THR A 100 -6.92 6.42 20.36
C THR A 100 -7.64 7.53 21.11
N LEU A 101 -7.76 8.72 20.51
CA LEU A 101 -8.37 9.88 21.17
C LEU A 101 -9.90 9.86 21.09
N LYS A 102 -10.48 9.62 19.91
CA LYS A 102 -11.92 9.74 19.65
C LYS A 102 -12.64 8.39 19.52
N GLY A 103 -11.90 7.28 19.44
CA GLY A 103 -12.46 5.93 19.23
C GLY A 103 -13.00 5.68 17.84
N ARG A 104 -12.70 6.56 16.88
CA ARG A 104 -13.08 6.44 15.46
C ARG A 104 -11.98 7.00 14.56
N ALA A 105 -11.88 6.47 13.35
CA ALA A 105 -10.99 7.03 12.36
C ALA A 105 -11.41 8.45 11.97
N PRO A 106 -10.47 9.34 11.61
CA PRO A 106 -10.80 10.70 11.19
C PRO A 106 -11.58 10.69 9.87
N GLU A 107 -12.56 11.57 9.73
CA GLU A 107 -13.44 11.63 8.55
C GLU A 107 -12.70 11.99 7.26
N TRP A 108 -11.62 12.77 7.36
CA TRP A 108 -10.79 13.11 6.21
C TRP A 108 -10.15 11.88 5.57
N LEU A 109 -9.88 10.82 6.37
CA LEU A 109 -9.28 9.58 5.87
C LEU A 109 -10.20 8.88 4.85
N GLY A 110 -11.50 8.78 5.14
CA GLY A 110 -12.46 8.18 4.21
C GLY A 110 -12.52 8.93 2.88
N LYS A 111 -12.59 10.26 2.93
CA LYS A 111 -12.61 11.11 1.73
C LYS A 111 -11.31 10.99 0.91
N SER A 112 -10.16 11.01 1.58
CA SER A 112 -8.86 10.89 0.91
C SER A 112 -8.64 9.51 0.29
N LEU A 113 -9.13 8.43 0.91
CA LEU A 113 -9.09 7.09 0.33
C LEU A 113 -9.92 6.98 -0.96
N VAL A 114 -11.09 7.61 -1.01
CA VAL A 114 -11.91 7.65 -2.24
C VAL A 114 -11.17 8.39 -3.36
N ILE A 115 -10.60 9.57 -3.06
CA ILE A 115 -9.82 10.33 -4.02
C ILE A 115 -8.62 9.50 -4.51
N TYR A 116 -7.92 8.84 -3.60
CA TYR A 116 -6.80 7.99 -3.95
C TYR A 116 -7.21 6.80 -4.82
N ALA A 117 -8.35 6.16 -4.55
CA ALA A 117 -8.89 5.10 -5.38
C ALA A 117 -9.18 5.57 -6.82
N ILE A 118 -9.74 6.78 -6.97
CA ILE A 118 -9.97 7.40 -8.29
C ILE A 118 -8.63 7.61 -9.01
N ILE A 119 -7.62 8.15 -8.33
CA ILE A 119 -6.28 8.35 -8.91
C ILE A 119 -5.67 7.01 -9.35
N MET A 120 -5.83 5.93 -8.57
CA MET A 120 -5.37 4.60 -8.92
C MET A 120 -6.03 4.08 -10.20
N VAL A 121 -7.34 4.30 -10.37
CA VAL A 121 -8.07 3.90 -11.59
C VAL A 121 -7.58 4.69 -12.80
N ILE A 122 -7.43 6.01 -12.67
CA ILE A 122 -6.90 6.88 -13.74
C ILE A 122 -5.49 6.43 -14.12
N PHE A 123 -4.63 6.19 -13.15
CA PHE A 123 -3.27 5.69 -13.39
C PHE A 123 -3.25 4.35 -14.11
N MET A 124 -4.14 3.41 -13.73
CA MET A 124 -4.31 2.14 -14.42
C MET A 124 -4.65 2.36 -15.90
N VAL A 125 -5.61 3.22 -16.20
CA VAL A 125 -6.03 3.52 -17.57
C VAL A 125 -4.88 4.13 -18.37
N LEU A 126 -4.22 5.16 -17.83
CA LEU A 126 -3.10 5.83 -18.49
C LEU A 126 -1.93 4.86 -18.77
N ARG A 127 -1.60 4.00 -17.81
CA ARG A 127 -0.55 3.01 -17.94
C ARG A 127 -0.83 1.99 -19.05
N ASN A 128 -2.08 1.59 -19.21
CA ASN A 128 -2.48 0.63 -20.25
C ASN A 128 -2.61 1.30 -21.63
N LEU A 129 -3.05 2.54 -21.71
CA LEU A 129 -3.08 3.31 -22.95
C LEU A 129 -1.67 3.57 -23.49
N SER A 130 -0.71 3.87 -22.62
CA SER A 130 0.70 4.06 -23.01
C SER A 130 1.32 2.81 -23.63
N LEU A 131 0.91 1.61 -23.21
CA LEU A 131 1.39 0.34 -23.79
C LEU A 131 0.82 0.04 -25.18
N ILE A 132 -0.38 0.52 -25.48
CA ILE A 132 -1.00 0.38 -26.80
C ILE A 132 -0.25 1.22 -27.84
N HIS A 133 0.36 2.33 -27.42
CA HIS A 133 1.11 3.24 -28.33
C HIS A 133 2.58 2.86 -28.53
N ILE A 134 3.15 2.04 -27.65
CA ILE A 134 4.53 1.54 -27.75
C ILE A 134 4.49 0.03 -27.98
N SER A 135 4.10 -0.36 -29.20
CA SER A 135 4.36 -1.69 -29.72
C SER A 135 5.85 -1.81 -30.04
N GLU A 136 6.71 -1.91 -29.02
CA GLU A 136 8.05 -2.44 -29.20
C GLU A 136 8.05 -3.93 -28.87
N PRO A 137 8.35 -4.79 -29.89
CA PRO A 137 8.32 -6.25 -29.72
C PRO A 137 9.58 -6.83 -29.10
N THR A 138 10.39 -6.09 -28.39
CA THR A 138 11.68 -6.58 -27.91
C THR A 138 12.00 -6.15 -26.48
N ARG A 139 11.44 -6.86 -25.48
CA ARG A 139 12.13 -7.09 -24.21
C ARG A 139 11.79 -8.50 -23.71
N PRO A 140 12.76 -9.42 -23.66
CA PRO A 140 12.59 -10.68 -22.93
C PRO A 140 12.46 -10.38 -21.44
N TYR A 141 11.53 -11.08 -20.78
CA TYR A 141 11.25 -11.03 -19.36
C TYR A 141 12.35 -11.67 -18.55
#